data_81d4718fdea1f1d7417c4a508edfda11
#
_entry.id   81d4718fdea1f1d7417c4a508edfda11
#
_cell.length_a   1.000
_cell.length_b   1.000
_cell.length_c   1.000
_cell.angle_alpha   90.00
_cell.angle_beta   90.00
_cell.angle_gamma   90.00
#
_symmetry.space_group_name_H-M   'P 1'
#
loop_
_entity.id
_entity.type
_entity.pdbx_description
1 polymer ?
#
loop_
_entity_poly.entity_id
_entity_poly.type
_entity_poly.pdbx_seq_one_letter_code
_entity_poly.pdbx_strand_id
1 'polypeptide(L)'
;MSGCTVRAARAGDEPGAYHVCLKTGNHGQDGAQLYRDDPDALGRIFVGPYLTLEPELSLVLDDDQGICGYALGALDSRAFYARYESEWRPRLCAAFAEPHGDPTRW
;
A
#
# COMPACT_ATOMS: atom_id res chain seq x y z
N MET A 1 17.02 -18.18 -15.37
CA MET A 1 16.90 -17.08 -14.40
C MET A 1 15.62 -16.32 -14.68
N SER A 2 14.84 -16.14 -13.66
CA SER A 2 13.62 -15.36 -13.83
C SER A 2 13.96 -13.88 -14.01
N GLY A 3 13.27 -13.22 -14.92
CA GLY A 3 13.39 -11.80 -15.13
C GLY A 3 12.49 -11.03 -14.18
N CYS A 4 12.91 -9.83 -13.81
CA CYS A 4 12.10 -8.87 -13.12
C CYS A 4 11.72 -7.76 -14.08
N THR A 5 10.48 -7.31 -14.04
CA THR A 5 9.97 -6.25 -14.90
C THR A 5 9.45 -5.12 -14.04
N VAL A 6 9.94 -3.90 -14.32
CA VAL A 6 9.35 -2.68 -13.76
C VAL A 6 8.27 -2.20 -14.72
N ARG A 7 7.07 -2.03 -14.22
CA ARG A 7 5.95 -1.58 -15.04
C ARG A 7 5.01 -0.69 -14.24
N ALA A 8 4.13 0.02 -14.93
CA ALA A 8 3.09 0.79 -14.26
C ALA A 8 2.14 -0.15 -13.53
N ALA A 9 1.66 0.28 -12.36
CA ALA A 9 0.66 -0.46 -11.61
C ALA A 9 -0.66 -0.48 -12.39
N ARG A 10 -1.40 -1.56 -12.20
CA ARG A 10 -2.70 -1.76 -12.85
C ARG A 10 -3.66 -2.43 -11.88
N ALA A 11 -4.93 -2.50 -12.27
CA ALA A 11 -5.95 -3.21 -11.49
C ALA A 11 -5.48 -4.65 -11.24
N GLY A 12 -5.63 -5.12 -10.02
CA GLY A 12 -5.18 -6.44 -9.63
C GLY A 12 -3.84 -6.47 -8.92
N ASP A 13 -3.06 -5.38 -8.96
CA ASP A 13 -1.76 -5.31 -8.28
C ASP A 13 -1.88 -5.00 -6.78
N GLU A 14 -3.04 -4.52 -6.34
CA GLU A 14 -3.22 -4.07 -4.96
C GLU A 14 -2.88 -5.14 -3.93
N PRO A 15 -3.37 -6.38 -4.03
CA PRO A 15 -3.02 -7.40 -3.04
C PRO A 15 -1.52 -7.68 -2.98
N GLY A 16 -0.84 -7.74 -4.13
CA GLY A 16 0.60 -7.97 -4.18
C GLY A 16 1.40 -6.83 -3.58
N ALA A 17 1.02 -5.59 -3.89
CA ALA A 17 1.68 -4.41 -3.33
C ALA A 17 1.44 -4.31 -1.82
N TYR A 18 0.24 -4.61 -1.36
CA TYR A 18 -0.06 -4.65 0.07
C TYR A 18 0.78 -5.70 0.79
N HIS A 19 0.98 -6.85 0.15
CA HIS A 19 1.83 -7.90 0.71
C HIS A 19 3.27 -7.42 0.89
N VAL A 20 3.84 -6.74 -0.11
CA VAL A 20 5.19 -6.17 -0.01
C VAL A 20 5.24 -5.15 1.13
N CYS A 21 4.23 -4.29 1.25
CA CYS A 21 4.15 -3.31 2.32
C CYS A 21 4.17 -3.98 3.70
N LEU A 22 3.38 -5.03 3.86
CA LEU A 22 3.33 -5.80 5.11
C LEU A 22 4.67 -6.43 5.43
N LYS A 23 5.30 -7.07 4.45
CA LYS A 23 6.57 -7.80 4.63
C LYS A 23 7.75 -6.88 4.92
N THR A 24 7.60 -5.60 4.69
CA THR A 24 8.64 -4.59 5.01
C THR A 24 8.17 -3.60 6.08
N GLY A 25 7.03 -3.85 6.70
CA GLY A 25 6.33 -2.90 7.57
C GLY A 25 6.85 -2.80 9.00
N ASN A 26 7.93 -3.50 9.33
CA ASN A 26 8.56 -3.43 10.66
C ASN A 26 10.00 -2.93 10.48
N HIS A 27 10.15 -1.62 10.20
CA HIS A 27 11.46 -0.99 9.96
C HIS A 27 12.25 -1.71 8.85
N GLY A 28 11.57 -2.08 7.76
CA GLY A 28 12.16 -2.82 6.66
C GLY A 28 12.12 -4.34 6.83
N GLN A 29 11.69 -4.82 7.99
CA GLN A 29 11.56 -6.24 8.29
C GLN A 29 10.11 -6.68 8.19
N ASP A 30 9.88 -7.98 8.28
CA ASP A 30 8.55 -8.57 8.17
C ASP A 30 7.61 -8.05 9.26
N GLY A 31 6.54 -7.38 8.86
CA GLY A 31 5.52 -6.84 9.75
C GLY A 31 4.32 -7.75 9.98
N ALA A 32 4.30 -8.94 9.39
CA ALA A 32 3.13 -9.81 9.44
C ALA A 32 2.66 -10.12 10.87
N GLN A 33 3.60 -10.32 11.78
CA GLN A 33 3.27 -10.62 13.18
C GLN A 33 2.68 -9.39 13.89
N LEU A 34 3.19 -8.20 13.61
CA LEU A 34 2.69 -6.97 14.23
C LEU A 34 1.29 -6.62 13.75
N TYR A 35 0.98 -6.91 12.51
CA TYR A 35 -0.29 -6.55 11.87
C TYR A 35 -1.17 -7.76 11.57
N ARG A 36 -1.03 -8.82 12.36
CA ARG A 36 -1.76 -10.08 12.13
C ARG A 36 -3.28 -9.92 12.21
N ASP A 37 -3.75 -8.93 12.97
CA ASP A 37 -5.18 -8.67 13.12
C ASP A 37 -5.78 -7.94 11.92
N ASP A 38 -4.94 -7.23 11.15
CA ASP A 38 -5.35 -6.57 9.93
C ASP A 38 -4.15 -6.47 8.98
N PRO A 39 -3.87 -7.53 8.22
CA PRO A 39 -2.68 -7.56 7.34
C PRO A 39 -2.67 -6.48 6.25
N ASP A 40 -3.83 -5.95 5.89
CA ASP A 40 -3.94 -4.93 4.85
C ASP A 40 -3.89 -3.49 5.38
N ALA A 41 -3.78 -3.31 6.70
CA ALA A 41 -3.85 -1.99 7.31
C ALA A 41 -2.81 -1.03 6.74
N LEU A 42 -1.54 -1.44 6.72
CA LEU A 42 -0.46 -0.60 6.18
C LEU A 42 -0.66 -0.28 4.71
N GLY A 43 -1.08 -1.27 3.93
CA GLY A 43 -1.32 -1.07 2.51
C GLY A 43 -2.44 -0.08 2.26
N ARG A 44 -3.53 -0.15 3.03
CA ARG A 44 -4.64 0.79 2.90
C ARG A 44 -4.23 2.23 3.20
N ILE A 45 -3.32 2.42 4.14
CA ILE A 45 -2.88 3.75 4.54
C ILE A 45 -1.83 4.30 3.58
N PHE A 46 -0.85 3.50 3.21
CA PHE A 46 0.36 3.99 2.54
C PHE A 46 0.46 3.64 1.06
N VAL A 47 -0.19 2.59 0.59
CA VAL A 47 -0.06 2.11 -0.79
C VAL A 47 -1.31 2.36 -1.61
N GLY A 48 -2.47 1.99 -1.07
CA GLY A 48 -3.74 2.09 -1.78
C GLY A 48 -4.04 3.45 -2.38
N PRO A 49 -3.80 4.56 -1.63
CA PRO A 49 -4.08 5.89 -2.18
C PRO A 49 -3.25 6.20 -3.43
N TYR A 50 -1.98 5.79 -3.47
CA TYR A 50 -1.16 6.02 -4.66
C TYR A 50 -1.62 5.19 -5.85
N LEU A 51 -1.92 3.92 -5.62
CA LEU A 51 -2.42 3.04 -6.69
C LEU A 51 -3.73 3.55 -7.28
N THR A 52 -4.57 4.14 -6.46
CA THR A 52 -5.90 4.61 -6.88
C THR A 52 -5.87 6.02 -7.45
N LEU A 53 -5.15 6.96 -6.79
CA LEU A 53 -5.17 8.37 -7.15
C LEU A 53 -4.06 8.75 -8.13
N GLU A 54 -2.94 8.03 -8.12
CA GLU A 54 -1.78 8.30 -8.98
C GLU A 54 -1.29 7.02 -9.66
N PRO A 55 -2.14 6.32 -10.39
CA PRO A 55 -1.73 5.04 -11.01
C PRO A 55 -0.61 5.20 -12.02
N GLU A 56 -0.52 6.35 -12.69
CA GLU A 56 0.52 6.62 -13.69
C GLU A 56 1.90 6.82 -13.05
N LEU A 57 1.95 7.18 -11.77
CA LEU A 57 3.18 7.39 -11.02
C LEU A 57 3.46 6.25 -10.04
N SER A 58 2.68 5.19 -10.11
CA SER A 58 2.85 4.00 -9.28
C SER A 58 3.47 2.90 -10.14
N LEU A 59 4.66 2.46 -9.74
CA LEU A 59 5.39 1.40 -10.44
C LEU A 59 5.46 0.18 -9.55
N VAL A 60 5.43 -0.99 -10.16
CA VAL A 60 5.62 -2.26 -9.47
C VAL A 60 6.75 -3.03 -10.12
N LEU A 61 7.43 -3.81 -9.30
CA LEU A 61 8.43 -4.78 -9.75
C LEU A 61 7.75 -6.14 -9.73
N ASP A 62 7.68 -6.75 -10.89
CA ASP A 62 6.97 -8.01 -11.10
C ASP A 62 7.99 -9.07 -11.53
N ASP A 63 8.03 -10.17 -10.81
CA ASP A 63 8.84 -11.33 -11.18
C ASP A 63 7.93 -12.50 -11.57
N ASP A 64 8.49 -13.70 -11.71
CA ASP A 64 7.71 -14.87 -12.11
C ASP A 64 6.69 -15.30 -11.05
N GLN A 65 6.84 -14.83 -9.82
CA GLN A 65 5.99 -15.23 -8.71
C GLN A 65 5.03 -14.12 -8.27
N GLY A 66 5.08 -12.97 -8.91
CA GLY A 66 4.20 -11.85 -8.63
C GLY A 66 4.94 -10.57 -8.24
N ILE A 67 4.23 -9.69 -7.58
CA ILE A 67 4.78 -8.38 -7.19
C ILE A 67 5.78 -8.57 -6.06
N CYS A 68 6.99 -8.05 -6.23
CA CYS A 68 8.06 -8.15 -5.24
C CYS A 68 8.61 -6.78 -4.82
N GLY A 69 8.09 -5.68 -5.38
CA GLY A 69 8.48 -4.35 -5.00
C GLY A 69 7.56 -3.31 -5.61
N TYR A 70 7.68 -2.07 -5.14
CA TYR A 70 6.94 -0.95 -5.71
C TYR A 70 7.67 0.37 -5.48
N ALA A 71 7.31 1.36 -6.29
CA ALA A 71 7.72 2.74 -6.10
C ALA A 71 6.49 3.61 -6.35
N LEU A 72 6.18 4.48 -5.41
CA LEU A 72 4.97 5.28 -5.42
C LEU A 72 5.34 6.76 -5.41
N GLY A 73 4.59 7.57 -6.14
CA GLY A 73 4.88 8.99 -6.19
C GLY A 73 3.64 9.81 -6.49
N ALA A 74 3.75 11.12 -6.19
CA ALA A 74 2.76 12.11 -6.53
C ALA A 74 3.48 13.28 -7.20
N LEU A 75 2.94 13.78 -8.30
CA LEU A 75 3.52 14.90 -9.01
C LEU A 75 3.38 16.21 -8.22
N ASP A 76 2.23 16.38 -7.58
CA ASP A 76 1.92 17.52 -6.74
C ASP A 76 1.38 17.01 -5.40
N SER A 77 2.21 17.10 -4.36
CA SER A 77 1.88 16.56 -3.04
C SER A 77 0.66 17.25 -2.43
N ARG A 78 0.50 18.56 -2.64
CA ARG A 78 -0.65 19.29 -2.13
C ARG A 78 -1.95 18.83 -2.75
N ALA A 79 -1.97 18.70 -4.06
CA ALA A 79 -3.13 18.19 -4.79
C ALA A 79 -3.42 16.75 -4.40
N PHE A 80 -2.37 15.94 -4.25
CA PHE A 80 -2.51 14.55 -3.83
C PHE A 80 -3.16 14.45 -2.44
N TYR A 81 -2.67 15.21 -1.47
CA TYR A 81 -3.21 15.15 -0.11
C TYR A 81 -4.64 15.70 -0.03
N ALA A 82 -4.98 16.69 -0.85
CA ALA A 82 -6.36 17.16 -0.93
C ALA A 82 -7.30 16.05 -1.43
N ARG A 83 -6.87 15.30 -2.45
CA ARG A 83 -7.62 14.15 -2.97
C ARG A 83 -7.66 13.01 -1.96
N TYR A 84 -6.57 12.78 -1.24
CA TYR A 84 -6.52 11.80 -0.18
C TYR A 84 -7.61 12.07 0.86
N GLU A 85 -7.71 13.32 1.32
CA GLU A 85 -8.69 13.71 2.33
C GLU A 85 -10.13 13.57 1.83
N SER A 86 -10.40 13.95 0.56
CA SER A 86 -11.76 13.93 0.04
C SER A 86 -12.20 12.58 -0.52
N GLU A 87 -11.28 11.79 -1.08
CA GLU A 87 -11.63 10.57 -1.81
C GLU A 87 -11.16 9.30 -1.11
N TRP A 88 -10.04 9.33 -0.40
CA TRP A 88 -9.46 8.12 0.19
C TRP A 88 -9.77 7.98 1.68
N ARG A 89 -9.61 9.07 2.43
CA ARG A 89 -9.85 9.02 3.88
C ARG A 89 -11.23 8.51 4.27
N PRO A 90 -12.32 8.87 3.59
CA PRO A 90 -13.63 8.29 3.90
C PRO A 90 -13.64 6.77 3.76
N ARG A 91 -12.91 6.24 2.78
CA ARG A 91 -12.79 4.77 2.59
C ARG A 91 -12.00 4.13 3.73
N LEU A 92 -10.95 4.80 4.21
CA LEU A 92 -10.19 4.33 5.38
C LEU A 92 -11.07 4.32 6.63
N CYS A 93 -11.81 5.39 6.88
CA CYS A 93 -12.69 5.46 8.05
C CYS A 93 -13.76 4.38 8.03
N ALA A 94 -14.25 4.03 6.84
CA ALA A 94 -15.22 2.94 6.70
C ALA A 94 -14.57 1.59 6.98
N ALA A 95 -13.31 1.41 6.59
CA ALA A 95 -12.58 0.16 6.81
C ALA A 95 -12.13 -0.01 8.26
N PHE A 96 -11.84 1.09 8.96
CA PHE A 96 -11.37 1.10 10.35
C PHE A 96 -12.41 1.79 11.23
N ALA A 97 -13.61 1.21 11.33
CA ALA A 97 -14.73 1.81 12.08
C ALA A 97 -14.39 2.03 13.55
N GLU A 98 -13.61 1.12 14.15
CA GLU A 98 -13.17 1.23 15.54
C GLU A 98 -11.71 0.80 15.63
N PRO A 99 -10.90 1.45 16.48
CA PRO A 99 -9.56 0.97 16.79
C PRO A 99 -9.64 -0.41 17.44
N HIS A 100 -8.71 -1.28 17.05
CA HIS A 100 -8.61 -2.63 17.63
C HIS A 100 -7.15 -3.01 17.72
N GLY A 101 -6.87 -4.14 18.40
CA GLY A 101 -5.52 -4.58 18.64
C GLY A 101 -4.88 -3.89 19.83
N ASP A 102 -3.55 -3.92 19.92
CA ASP A 102 -2.79 -3.35 21.03
C ASP A 102 -2.58 -1.85 20.80
N PRO A 103 -3.17 -0.97 21.64
CA PRO A 103 -3.07 0.48 21.42
C PRO A 103 -1.64 1.02 21.54
N THR A 104 -0.73 0.28 22.16
CA THR A 104 0.67 0.71 22.27
C THR A 104 1.40 0.65 20.93
N ARG A 105 0.80 0.03 19.92
CA ARG A 105 1.38 -0.12 18.58
C ARG A 105 0.84 0.88 17.56
N TRP A 106 -0.02 1.76 18.00
CA TRP A 106 -0.70 2.69 17.09
C TRP A 106 0.02 4.03 16.96
#